data_ebe318086928c3fdbd75cd2534118ca1
#
_entry.id   ebe318086928c3fdbd75cd2534118ca1
#
_cell.length_a   1.000
_cell.length_b   1.000
_cell.length_c   1.000
_cell.angle_alpha   90.00
_cell.angle_beta   90.00
_cell.angle_gamma   90.00
#
_symmetry.space_group_name_H-M   'P 1'
#
loop_
_entity.id
_entity.type
_entity.pdbx_description
1 polymer ?
#
loop_
_entity_poly.entity_id
_entity_poly.type
_entity_poly.pdbx_seq_one_letter_code
_entity_poly.pdbx_strand_id
1 'polypeptide(L)'
;SSGQKRVRAVKRLEVVEAFRRAGRLIVYVVRIYREDASNVDPCRKWQFETGESRVAVEGTWGSQLVSPLNPSGTELDVPALLEGRMQELSPLEFIMYKPRFGAFHRTPLGDFLAEKGIDSVVIAGLTFPNCVLATQLGATDNDFRVGLVPEACTQVDEAGLRAMQNKGVQLMSVDELKAFLGIA
;
A
#
# COMPACT_ATOMS: atom_id res chain seq x y z
N SER A 1 -11.00 8.69 -15.88
CA SER A 1 -10.97 8.00 -17.18
C SER A 1 -10.04 6.78 -17.12
N SER A 2 -10.21 5.81 -18.02
CA SER A 2 -9.35 4.61 -18.12
C SER A 2 -7.88 4.96 -18.36
N GLY A 3 -7.62 6.02 -19.15
CA GLY A 3 -6.27 6.54 -19.40
C GLY A 3 -5.54 6.98 -18.14
N GLN A 4 -6.20 7.71 -17.25
CA GLN A 4 -5.60 8.14 -15.98
C GLN A 4 -5.27 6.97 -15.06
N LYS A 5 -6.11 5.93 -15.03
CA LYS A 5 -5.82 4.71 -14.24
C LYS A 5 -4.56 4.02 -14.74
N ARG A 6 -4.37 3.94 -16.07
CA ARG A 6 -3.19 3.34 -16.71
C ARG A 6 -1.92 4.13 -16.41
N VAL A 7 -1.94 5.45 -16.53
CA VAL A 7 -0.81 6.33 -16.20
C VAL A 7 -0.38 6.13 -14.76
N ARG A 8 -1.32 6.15 -13.81
CA ARG A 8 -1.02 5.96 -12.38
C ARG A 8 -0.50 4.56 -12.06
N ALA A 9 -0.91 3.53 -12.81
CA ALA A 9 -0.35 2.20 -12.68
C ALA A 9 1.14 2.18 -13.10
N VAL A 10 1.49 2.82 -14.21
CA VAL A 10 2.89 2.98 -14.65
C VAL A 10 3.70 3.72 -13.59
N LYS A 11 3.20 4.82 -13.04
CA LYS A 11 3.89 5.58 -12.01
C LYS A 11 4.15 4.76 -10.73
N ARG A 12 3.24 3.87 -10.33
CA ARG A 12 3.49 2.94 -9.22
C ARG A 12 4.64 1.98 -9.52
N LEU A 13 4.71 1.46 -10.74
CA LEU A 13 5.82 0.60 -11.14
C LEU A 13 7.15 1.36 -11.13
N GLU A 14 7.18 2.60 -11.60
CA GLU A 14 8.38 3.45 -11.51
C GLU A 14 8.84 3.65 -10.06
N VAL A 15 7.91 3.85 -9.11
CA VAL A 15 8.22 3.94 -7.67
C VAL A 15 8.84 2.63 -7.18
N VAL A 16 8.23 1.48 -7.48
CA VAL A 16 8.76 0.17 -7.08
C VAL A 16 10.15 -0.06 -7.66
N GLU A 17 10.35 0.19 -8.95
CA GLU A 17 11.66 0.04 -9.59
C GLU A 17 12.72 0.99 -9.01
N ALA A 18 12.33 2.20 -8.61
CA ALA A 18 13.22 3.13 -7.93
C ALA A 18 13.72 2.56 -6.59
N PHE A 19 12.82 2.00 -5.78
CA PHE A 19 13.18 1.37 -4.52
C PHE A 19 14.05 0.11 -4.73
N ARG A 20 13.72 -0.74 -5.72
CA ARG A 20 14.53 -1.91 -6.08
C ARG A 20 15.96 -1.52 -6.46
N ARG A 21 16.09 -0.54 -7.36
CA ARG A 21 17.41 -0.04 -7.80
C ARG A 21 18.21 0.59 -6.66
N ALA A 22 17.54 1.26 -5.73
CA ALA A 22 18.17 1.84 -4.55
C ALA A 22 18.46 0.83 -3.43
N GLY A 23 18.11 -0.44 -3.59
CA GLY A 23 18.26 -1.46 -2.55
C GLY A 23 17.48 -1.13 -1.28
N ARG A 24 16.27 -0.59 -1.42
CA ARG A 24 15.41 -0.21 -0.29
C ARG A 24 14.27 -1.19 -0.09
N LEU A 25 13.84 -1.30 1.17
CA LEU A 25 12.74 -2.18 1.56
C LEU A 25 11.42 -1.77 0.91
N ILE A 26 10.67 -2.76 0.45
CA ILE A 26 9.31 -2.60 -0.08
C ILE A 26 8.36 -3.51 0.68
N VAL A 27 7.23 -2.96 1.11
CA VAL A 27 6.13 -3.73 1.69
C VAL A 27 4.88 -3.56 0.83
N TYR A 28 4.44 -4.63 0.21
CA TYR A 28 3.17 -4.69 -0.51
C TYR A 28 2.04 -4.94 0.47
N VAL A 29 1.24 -3.91 0.72
CA VAL A 29 0.15 -3.99 1.67
C VAL A 29 -1.13 -4.37 0.94
N VAL A 30 -1.62 -5.58 1.19
CA VAL A 30 -2.78 -6.14 0.50
C VAL A 30 -4.02 -6.18 1.38
N ARG A 31 -5.18 -6.16 0.74
CA ARG A 31 -6.48 -6.42 1.36
C ARG A 31 -7.03 -7.73 0.78
N ILE A 32 -7.38 -8.67 1.65
CA ILE A 32 -7.98 -9.94 1.28
C ILE A 32 -9.28 -10.08 2.07
N TYR A 33 -10.40 -10.28 1.38
CA TYR A 33 -11.68 -10.51 2.01
C TYR A 33 -12.01 -12.00 2.01
N ARG A 34 -12.49 -12.51 3.14
CA ARG A 34 -13.03 -13.86 3.21
C ARG A 34 -14.34 -13.95 2.41
N GLU A 35 -14.61 -15.09 1.85
CA GLU A 35 -15.82 -15.32 1.06
C GLU A 35 -17.10 -15.08 1.87
N ASP A 36 -17.09 -15.42 3.16
CA ASP A 36 -18.18 -15.22 4.11
C ASP A 36 -18.32 -13.77 4.63
N ALA A 37 -17.50 -12.84 4.13
CA ALA A 37 -17.47 -11.44 4.56
C ALA A 37 -17.14 -11.22 6.05
N SER A 38 -16.65 -12.23 6.78
CA SER A 38 -16.39 -12.14 8.24
C SER A 38 -15.33 -11.10 8.62
N ASN A 39 -14.39 -10.79 7.73
CA ASN A 39 -13.32 -9.82 7.95
C ASN A 39 -13.55 -8.45 7.29
N VAL A 40 -14.74 -8.23 6.71
CA VAL A 40 -15.11 -6.93 6.12
C VAL A 40 -15.29 -5.89 7.22
N ASP A 41 -14.96 -4.63 6.90
CA ASP A 41 -15.17 -3.49 7.80
C ASP A 41 -16.67 -3.37 8.13
N PRO A 42 -17.09 -3.28 9.41
CA PRO A 42 -18.51 -3.26 9.79
C PRO A 42 -19.32 -2.20 9.05
N CYS A 43 -18.76 -1.01 8.84
CA CYS A 43 -19.42 0.08 8.14
C CYS A 43 -19.60 -0.16 6.62
N ARG A 44 -18.90 -1.15 6.06
CA ARG A 44 -18.98 -1.52 4.63
C ARG A 44 -19.60 -2.90 4.38
N LYS A 45 -19.98 -3.60 5.44
CA LYS A 45 -20.46 -4.98 5.34
C LYS A 45 -21.67 -5.10 4.40
N TRP A 46 -22.57 -4.13 4.46
CA TRP A 46 -23.75 -4.07 3.59
C TRP A 46 -23.38 -4.04 2.07
N GLN A 47 -22.31 -3.32 1.68
CA GLN A 47 -21.85 -3.27 0.28
C GLN A 47 -21.37 -4.63 -0.21
N PHE A 48 -20.79 -5.40 0.69
CA PHE A 48 -20.32 -6.74 0.39
C PHE A 48 -21.48 -7.75 0.31
N GLU A 49 -22.45 -7.63 1.20
CA GLU A 49 -23.65 -8.46 1.24
C GLU A 49 -24.57 -8.22 0.04
N THR A 50 -24.72 -6.97 -0.41
CA THR A 50 -25.51 -6.61 -1.59
C THR A 50 -24.81 -6.92 -2.92
N GLY A 51 -23.54 -7.30 -2.88
CA GLY A 51 -22.74 -7.56 -4.07
C GLY A 51 -22.20 -6.31 -4.78
N GLU A 52 -22.42 -5.11 -4.24
CA GLU A 52 -21.93 -3.86 -4.84
C GLU A 52 -20.41 -3.76 -4.85
N SER A 53 -19.72 -4.44 -3.93
CA SER A 53 -18.26 -4.40 -3.82
C SER A 53 -17.70 -5.74 -3.33
N ARG A 54 -17.55 -6.69 -4.24
CA ARG A 54 -16.85 -7.98 -3.98
C ARG A 54 -15.49 -8.00 -4.67
N VAL A 55 -14.57 -7.18 -4.19
CA VAL A 55 -13.20 -7.09 -4.70
C VAL A 55 -12.22 -7.80 -3.74
N ALA A 56 -11.11 -8.29 -4.27
CA ALA A 56 -10.04 -8.92 -3.49
C ALA A 56 -10.52 -10.07 -2.57
N VAL A 57 -11.51 -10.85 -3.02
CA VAL A 57 -11.97 -12.05 -2.31
C VAL A 57 -10.90 -13.12 -2.40
N GLU A 58 -10.65 -13.84 -1.30
CA GLU A 58 -9.69 -14.94 -1.23
C GLU A 58 -9.95 -15.97 -2.35
N GLY A 59 -8.88 -16.56 -2.89
CA GLY A 59 -8.95 -17.50 -4.01
C GLY A 59 -9.24 -16.89 -5.38
N THR A 60 -9.53 -15.59 -5.48
CA THR A 60 -9.75 -14.92 -6.77
C THR A 60 -8.48 -14.24 -7.29
N TRP A 61 -8.41 -14.03 -8.61
CA TRP A 61 -7.34 -13.25 -9.22
C TRP A 61 -7.21 -11.83 -8.60
N GLY A 62 -8.32 -11.22 -8.22
CA GLY A 62 -8.35 -9.88 -7.63
C GLY A 62 -7.68 -9.78 -6.26
N SER A 63 -7.41 -10.90 -5.57
CA SER A 63 -6.67 -10.93 -4.30
C SER A 63 -5.16 -11.07 -4.47
N GLN A 64 -4.67 -11.38 -5.68
CA GLN A 64 -3.25 -11.60 -5.95
C GLN A 64 -2.51 -10.30 -6.31
N LEU A 65 -1.18 -10.29 -6.12
CA LEU A 65 -0.34 -9.24 -6.66
C LEU A 65 -0.25 -9.34 -8.18
N VAL A 66 -0.37 -8.19 -8.85
CA VAL A 66 -0.21 -8.13 -10.32
C VAL A 66 1.23 -8.44 -10.72
N SER A 67 1.40 -9.11 -11.85
CA SER A 67 2.70 -9.60 -12.36
C SER A 67 3.86 -8.58 -12.29
N PRO A 68 3.70 -7.29 -12.65
CA PRO A 68 4.82 -6.34 -12.55
C PRO A 68 5.31 -6.08 -11.12
N LEU A 69 4.45 -6.27 -10.10
CA LEU A 69 4.83 -6.13 -8.69
C LEU A 69 5.40 -7.44 -8.12
N ASN A 70 5.08 -8.55 -8.76
CA ASN A 70 5.47 -9.90 -8.36
C ASN A 70 6.04 -10.67 -9.57
N PRO A 71 7.23 -10.31 -10.05
CA PRO A 71 7.80 -10.90 -11.27
C PRO A 71 8.11 -12.39 -11.15
N SER A 72 8.31 -12.90 -9.92
CA SER A 72 8.51 -14.33 -9.67
C SER A 72 7.22 -15.16 -9.82
N GLY A 73 6.05 -14.51 -9.84
CA GLY A 73 4.76 -15.19 -9.85
C GLY A 73 4.44 -15.97 -8.57
N THR A 74 5.09 -15.65 -7.45
CA THR A 74 4.85 -16.29 -6.16
C THR A 74 3.41 -16.09 -5.72
N GLU A 75 2.68 -17.16 -5.48
CA GLU A 75 1.32 -17.08 -4.95
C GLU A 75 1.29 -16.56 -3.51
N LEU A 76 0.22 -15.84 -3.16
CA LEU A 76 0.02 -15.37 -1.81
C LEU A 76 -0.33 -16.55 -0.88
N ASP A 77 0.43 -16.68 0.21
CA ASP A 77 0.05 -17.54 1.33
C ASP A 77 -1.09 -16.88 2.11
N VAL A 78 -2.31 -17.00 1.56
CA VAL A 78 -3.50 -16.35 2.12
C VAL A 78 -3.77 -16.74 3.57
N PRO A 79 -3.67 -18.02 4.00
CA PRO A 79 -3.79 -18.39 5.40
C PRO A 79 -2.80 -17.67 6.30
N ALA A 80 -1.51 -17.68 5.96
CA ALA A 80 -0.48 -17.00 6.74
C ALA A 80 -0.71 -15.49 6.83
N LEU A 81 -1.05 -14.87 5.71
CA LEU A 81 -1.34 -13.43 5.67
C LEU A 81 -2.55 -13.05 6.53
N LEU A 82 -3.64 -13.82 6.47
CA LEU A 82 -4.83 -13.58 7.29
C LEU A 82 -4.59 -13.80 8.79
N GLU A 83 -3.60 -14.62 9.16
CA GLU A 83 -3.12 -14.78 10.54
C GLU A 83 -2.20 -13.63 10.99
N GLY A 84 -1.87 -12.69 10.11
CA GLY A 84 -1.03 -11.53 10.41
C GLY A 84 0.46 -11.75 10.17
N ARG A 85 0.87 -12.89 9.59
CA ARG A 85 2.25 -13.14 9.19
C ARG A 85 2.58 -12.39 7.92
N MET A 86 3.81 -11.90 7.81
CA MET A 86 4.33 -11.31 6.58
C MET A 86 4.91 -12.41 5.69
N GLN A 87 4.68 -12.31 4.39
CA GLN A 87 5.27 -13.20 3.39
C GLN A 87 6.46 -12.51 2.72
N GLU A 88 7.61 -13.13 2.75
CA GLU A 88 8.79 -12.65 2.03
C GLU A 88 8.71 -13.06 0.56
N LEU A 89 8.91 -12.10 -0.34
CA LEU A 89 9.10 -12.33 -1.78
C LEU A 89 10.57 -12.33 -2.17
N SER A 90 11.36 -11.52 -1.48
CA SER A 90 12.81 -11.40 -1.62
C SER A 90 13.37 -10.77 -0.34
N PRO A 91 14.68 -10.73 -0.13
CA PRO A 91 15.29 -10.15 1.09
C PRO A 91 14.86 -8.71 1.42
N LEU A 92 14.36 -7.97 0.43
CA LEU A 92 13.92 -6.57 0.59
C LEU A 92 12.47 -6.34 0.17
N GLU A 93 11.72 -7.40 -0.17
CA GLU A 93 10.33 -7.26 -0.60
C GLU A 93 9.43 -8.20 0.18
N PHE A 94 8.40 -7.63 0.82
CA PHE A 94 7.48 -8.35 1.70
C PHE A 94 6.04 -8.05 1.33
N ILE A 95 5.16 -9.02 1.58
CA ILE A 95 3.72 -8.85 1.50
C ILE A 95 3.15 -8.85 2.90
N MET A 96 2.21 -7.97 3.17
CA MET A 96 1.50 -7.89 4.44
C MET A 96 0.00 -7.68 4.19
N TYR A 97 -0.81 -8.50 4.86
CA TYR A 97 -2.26 -8.26 4.93
C TYR A 97 -2.58 -7.16 5.94
N LYS A 98 -3.57 -6.34 5.61
CA LYS A 98 -4.15 -5.37 6.55
C LYS A 98 -5.64 -5.59 6.75
N PRO A 99 -6.14 -5.59 8.01
CA PRO A 99 -7.54 -5.85 8.30
C PRO A 99 -8.45 -4.63 8.09
N ARG A 100 -7.89 -3.41 8.00
CA ARG A 100 -8.64 -2.14 7.86
C ARG A 100 -7.97 -1.23 6.81
N PHE A 101 -8.38 0.03 6.71
CA PHE A 101 -7.83 0.95 5.71
C PHE A 101 -6.36 1.26 5.94
N GLY A 102 -5.97 1.57 7.17
CA GLY A 102 -4.59 1.90 7.52
C GLY A 102 -3.69 0.68 7.59
N ALA A 103 -2.47 0.79 7.07
CA ALA A 103 -1.48 -0.28 7.06
C ALA A 103 -0.87 -0.55 8.44
N PHE A 104 -0.93 0.40 9.36
CA PHE A 104 -0.41 0.25 10.73
C PHE A 104 -1.44 -0.29 11.73
N HIS A 105 -2.72 -0.33 11.34
CA HIS A 105 -3.77 -0.72 12.26
C HIS A 105 -3.88 -2.25 12.40
N ARG A 106 -3.52 -2.78 13.58
CA ARG A 106 -3.54 -4.21 13.90
C ARG A 106 -2.72 -5.06 12.92
N THR A 107 -1.53 -4.56 12.59
CA THR A 107 -0.56 -5.22 11.71
C THR A 107 0.82 -5.19 12.34
N PRO A 108 1.75 -6.03 11.92
CA PRO A 108 3.13 -6.01 12.42
C PRO A 108 3.98 -4.90 11.80
N LEU A 109 3.43 -3.99 10.97
CA LEU A 109 4.23 -3.07 10.14
C LEU A 109 5.12 -2.15 10.97
N GLY A 110 4.59 -1.56 12.04
CA GLY A 110 5.35 -0.63 12.87
C GLY A 110 6.58 -1.30 13.49
N ASP A 111 6.37 -2.42 14.17
CA ASP A 111 7.45 -3.19 14.81
C ASP A 111 8.45 -3.70 13.77
N PHE A 112 7.97 -4.24 12.65
CA PHE A 112 8.81 -4.72 11.55
C PHE A 112 9.72 -3.64 10.96
N LEU A 113 9.22 -2.42 10.77
CA LEU A 113 10.03 -1.31 10.28
C LEU A 113 11.02 -0.81 11.34
N ALA A 114 10.58 -0.72 12.60
CA ALA A 114 11.43 -0.31 13.72
C ALA A 114 12.60 -1.28 13.95
N GLU A 115 12.36 -2.59 13.90
CA GLU A 115 13.40 -3.63 14.00
C GLU A 115 14.46 -3.51 12.91
N LYS A 116 14.09 -2.98 11.74
CA LYS A 116 15.01 -2.71 10.62
C LYS A 116 15.65 -1.32 10.68
N GLY A 117 15.40 -0.56 11.74
CA GLY A 117 15.93 0.81 11.89
C GLY A 117 15.37 1.81 10.88
N ILE A 118 14.18 1.55 10.34
CA ILE A 118 13.52 2.44 9.38
C ILE A 118 12.68 3.46 10.14
N ASP A 119 12.90 4.73 9.87
CA ASP A 119 12.20 5.89 10.47
C ASP A 119 11.35 6.68 9.46
N SER A 120 11.37 6.28 8.20
CA SER A 120 10.75 7.02 7.11
C SER A 120 10.08 6.08 6.14
N VAL A 121 8.88 6.43 5.67
CA VAL A 121 8.12 5.64 4.71
C VAL A 121 7.66 6.49 3.53
N VAL A 122 7.67 5.92 2.33
CA VAL A 122 7.05 6.51 1.14
C VAL A 122 5.81 5.72 0.80
N ILE A 123 4.69 6.42 0.65
CA ILE A 123 3.39 5.80 0.38
C ILE A 123 3.00 6.04 -1.09
N ALA A 124 2.58 4.97 -1.75
CA ALA A 124 1.99 4.99 -3.08
C ALA A 124 0.90 3.90 -3.17
N GLY A 125 -0.19 4.12 -3.86
CA GLY A 125 -1.21 3.07 -4.00
C GLY A 125 -2.64 3.51 -4.26
N LEU A 126 -3.56 2.65 -3.85
CA LEU A 126 -5.00 2.70 -4.09
C LEU A 126 -5.75 2.66 -2.75
N THR A 127 -6.69 3.48 -2.47
CA THR A 127 -7.08 4.76 -3.07
C THR A 127 -6.71 5.89 -2.13
N PHE A 128 -6.43 7.10 -2.64
CA PHE A 128 -5.94 8.21 -1.83
C PHE A 128 -6.87 8.54 -0.64
N PRO A 129 -8.19 8.72 -0.80
CA PRO A 129 -9.06 9.11 0.31
C PRO A 129 -9.25 8.00 1.38
N ASN A 130 -8.84 6.77 1.10
CA ASN A 130 -9.07 5.62 1.98
C ASN A 130 -7.74 5.06 2.52
N CYS A 131 -7.19 4.08 1.83
CA CYS A 131 -6.02 3.32 2.32
C CYS A 131 -4.77 4.20 2.44
N VAL A 132 -4.54 5.11 1.49
CA VAL A 132 -3.38 5.99 1.49
C VAL A 132 -3.46 6.98 2.66
N LEU A 133 -4.60 7.68 2.81
CA LEU A 133 -4.80 8.63 3.91
C LEU A 133 -4.73 7.95 5.29
N ALA A 134 -5.42 6.81 5.45
CA ALA A 134 -5.40 6.08 6.71
C ALA A 134 -4.00 5.52 7.06
N THR A 135 -3.22 5.10 6.04
CA THR A 135 -1.84 4.65 6.25
C THR A 135 -0.93 5.81 6.62
N GLN A 136 -1.12 6.98 5.99
CA GLN A 136 -0.36 8.18 6.34
C GLN A 136 -0.59 8.59 7.79
N LEU A 137 -1.86 8.64 8.23
CA LEU A 137 -2.19 8.95 9.63
C LEU A 137 -1.55 7.93 10.58
N GLY A 138 -1.70 6.63 10.30
CA GLY A 138 -1.06 5.60 11.11
C GLY A 138 0.46 5.68 11.11
N ALA A 139 1.11 6.08 10.03
CA ALA A 139 2.56 6.28 10.00
C ALA A 139 2.98 7.43 10.90
N THR A 140 2.29 8.59 10.80
CA THR A 140 2.56 9.74 11.67
C THR A 140 2.30 9.44 13.15
N ASP A 141 1.24 8.69 13.46
CA ASP A 141 0.92 8.28 14.84
C ASP A 141 1.92 7.26 15.42
N ASN A 142 2.74 6.65 14.56
CA ASN A 142 3.85 5.76 14.95
C ASN A 142 5.23 6.41 14.73
N ASP A 143 5.32 7.73 14.72
CA ASP A 143 6.54 8.54 14.65
C ASP A 143 7.37 8.39 13.36
N PHE A 144 6.79 7.87 12.27
CA PHE A 144 7.46 7.81 10.98
C PHE A 144 7.38 9.15 10.23
N ARG A 145 8.47 9.54 9.58
CA ARG A 145 8.44 10.55 8.52
C ARG A 145 7.74 9.99 7.30
N VAL A 146 6.89 10.79 6.68
CA VAL A 146 6.06 10.30 5.58
C VAL A 146 6.31 11.09 4.30
N GLY A 147 6.68 10.37 3.25
CA GLY A 147 6.63 10.83 1.87
C GLY A 147 5.40 10.26 1.14
N LEU A 148 4.87 11.01 0.21
CA LEU A 148 3.78 10.58 -0.67
C LEU A 148 4.13 10.91 -2.11
N VAL A 149 3.85 9.96 -3.01
CA VAL A 149 3.94 10.16 -4.47
C VAL A 149 2.53 10.25 -5.06
N PRO A 150 1.95 11.47 -5.18
CA PRO A 150 0.55 11.64 -5.59
C PRO A 150 0.25 11.07 -6.98
N GLU A 151 1.19 11.18 -7.92
CA GLU A 151 1.00 10.64 -9.28
C GLU A 151 0.95 9.11 -9.34
N ALA A 152 1.44 8.43 -8.30
CA ALA A 152 1.32 6.99 -8.12
C ALA A 152 0.08 6.56 -7.31
N CYS A 153 -0.76 7.52 -6.88
CA CYS A 153 -2.00 7.26 -6.15
C CYS A 153 -3.24 7.49 -7.02
N THR A 154 -4.34 6.80 -6.75
CA THR A 154 -5.62 7.03 -7.42
C THR A 154 -6.55 7.90 -6.59
N GLN A 155 -7.49 8.60 -7.25
CA GLN A 155 -8.51 9.45 -6.61
C GLN A 155 -7.90 10.57 -5.73
N VAL A 156 -6.78 11.10 -6.17
CA VAL A 156 -6.12 12.22 -5.48
C VAL A 156 -6.92 13.50 -5.69
N ASP A 157 -7.12 14.25 -4.62
CA ASP A 157 -7.71 15.59 -4.62
C ASP A 157 -6.79 16.59 -3.92
N GLU A 158 -6.87 17.85 -4.34
CA GLU A 158 -5.99 18.92 -3.85
C GLU A 158 -6.21 19.26 -2.36
N ALA A 159 -7.43 19.17 -1.87
CA ALA A 159 -7.73 19.49 -0.48
C ALA A 159 -7.09 18.45 0.45
N GLY A 160 -7.17 17.17 0.07
CA GLY A 160 -6.50 16.08 0.78
C GLY A 160 -4.99 16.22 0.76
N LEU A 161 -4.39 16.60 -0.38
CA LEU A 161 -2.94 16.83 -0.46
C LEU A 161 -2.51 17.98 0.46
N ARG A 162 -3.21 19.10 0.43
CA ARG A 162 -2.95 20.23 1.36
C ARG A 162 -3.07 19.80 2.82
N ALA A 163 -4.09 19.01 3.16
CA ALA A 163 -4.26 18.49 4.51
C ALA A 163 -3.12 17.58 4.96
N MET A 164 -2.55 16.78 4.05
CA MET A 164 -1.36 15.97 4.33
C MET A 164 -0.11 16.84 4.52
N GLN A 165 0.14 17.80 3.63
CA GLN A 165 1.27 18.72 3.76
C GLN A 165 1.25 19.49 5.08
N ASN A 166 0.07 19.94 5.53
CA ASN A 166 -0.10 20.61 6.83
C ASN A 166 0.25 19.72 8.03
N LYS A 167 0.31 18.41 7.85
CA LYS A 167 0.75 17.43 8.84
C LYS A 167 2.23 17.03 8.68
N GLY A 168 2.98 17.71 7.80
CA GLY A 168 4.40 17.44 7.57
C GLY A 168 4.68 16.33 6.54
N VAL A 169 3.67 15.84 5.83
CA VAL A 169 3.89 14.86 4.75
C VAL A 169 4.61 15.53 3.58
N GLN A 170 5.72 14.93 3.15
CA GLN A 170 6.46 15.41 1.99
C GLN A 170 5.83 14.87 0.69
N LEU A 171 5.26 15.73 -0.11
CA LEU A 171 4.82 15.37 -1.45
C LEU A 171 6.00 15.40 -2.40
N MET A 172 6.15 14.39 -3.23
CA MET A 172 7.22 14.30 -4.22
C MET A 172 6.72 13.65 -5.52
N SER A 173 7.23 14.10 -6.65
CA SER A 173 7.10 13.41 -7.92
C SER A 173 7.97 12.15 -7.94
N VAL A 174 7.77 11.30 -8.94
CA VAL A 174 8.66 10.12 -9.14
C VAL A 174 10.10 10.55 -9.39
N ASP A 175 10.31 11.66 -10.09
CA ASP A 175 11.67 12.14 -10.39
C ASP A 175 12.35 12.70 -9.14
N GLU A 176 11.64 13.45 -8.29
CA GLU A 176 12.13 13.89 -6.98
C GLU A 176 12.41 12.69 -6.06
N LEU A 177 11.57 11.66 -6.08
CA LEU A 177 11.82 10.41 -5.37
C LEU A 177 13.11 9.73 -5.86
N LYS A 178 13.33 9.61 -7.17
CA LYS A 178 14.56 9.04 -7.73
C LYS A 178 15.79 9.83 -7.28
N ALA A 179 15.73 11.16 -7.34
CA ALA A 179 16.80 12.02 -6.86
C ALA A 179 17.07 11.84 -5.37
N PHE A 180 16.02 11.75 -4.55
CA PHE A 180 16.12 11.49 -3.10
C PHE A 180 16.76 10.14 -2.81
N LEU A 181 16.46 9.11 -3.61
CA LEU A 181 17.05 7.77 -3.50
C LEU A 181 18.48 7.66 -4.06
N GLY A 182 19.00 8.72 -4.69
CA GLY A 182 20.32 8.73 -5.30
C GLY A 182 20.42 7.89 -6.58
N ILE A 183 19.30 7.71 -7.28
CA ILE A 183 19.25 7.00 -8.55
C ILE A 183 18.86 7.98 -9.67
N ALA A 184 19.71 8.08 -10.67
CA ALA A 184 19.44 8.85 -11.89
C ALA A 184 18.66 8.02 -12.92
#